data_4fe5607df90e51a94579d4987d2024cd
#
_entry.id   4fe5607df90e51a94579d4987d2024cd
#
_cell.length_a   1.000
_cell.length_b   1.000
_cell.length_c   1.000
_cell.angle_alpha   90.00
_cell.angle_beta   90.00
_cell.angle_gamma   90.00
#
_symmetry.space_group_name_H-M   'P 1'
#
loop_
_entity.id
_entity.type
_entity.pdbx_description
1 polymer ?
#
loop_
_entity_poly.entity_id
_entity_poly.type
_entity_poly.pdbx_seq_one_letter_code
_entity_poly.pdbx_strand_id
1 'polypeptide(L)'
;ELLYYPTAIGSEPILSVDSMPHWRRCMQGHAASNLMPVIAANRVGVETVEPCEENGGQKSSLKFYGSSFITDNTGEIVSSMDRESEGFIPAEFDLEKLFLERLEWGLFRDRRPEMNRE
;
A
#
# COMPACT_ATOMS: atom_id res chain seq x y z
N GLU A 1 11.11 -9.99 4.54
CA GLU A 1 11.71 -8.99 5.43
C GLU A 1 11.10 -7.60 5.23
N LEU A 2 10.83 -7.20 3.99
CA LEU A 2 10.14 -5.96 3.62
C LEU A 2 9.04 -6.29 2.60
N LEU A 3 7.91 -5.60 2.68
CA LEU A 3 6.80 -5.73 1.74
C LEU A 3 6.75 -4.52 0.81
N TYR A 4 6.80 -4.76 -0.50
CA TYR A 4 6.73 -3.73 -1.53
C TYR A 4 5.41 -3.79 -2.26
N TYR A 5 4.72 -2.66 -2.31
CA TYR A 5 3.44 -2.50 -3.02
C TYR A 5 3.57 -1.39 -4.07
N PRO A 6 3.99 -1.72 -5.30
CA PRO A 6 3.84 -0.79 -6.41
C PRO A 6 2.36 -0.70 -6.80
N THR A 7 1.79 0.49 -6.77
CA THR A 7 0.35 0.72 -7.00
C THR A 7 0.08 1.85 -7.98
N ALA A 8 -1.08 1.78 -8.61
CA ALA A 8 -1.65 2.84 -9.43
C ALA A 8 -3.12 3.02 -9.02
N ILE A 9 -3.32 3.46 -7.77
CA ILE A 9 -4.66 3.63 -7.20
C ILE A 9 -5.00 5.13 -7.10
N GLY A 10 -6.23 5.46 -7.38
CA GLY A 10 -6.72 6.83 -7.43
C GLY A 10 -8.19 6.95 -7.10
N SER A 11 -8.73 8.13 -7.36
CA SER A 11 -10.14 8.43 -7.16
C SER A 11 -10.98 7.79 -8.26
N GLU A 12 -11.92 6.94 -7.88
CA GLU A 12 -12.87 6.35 -8.81
C GLU A 12 -13.76 7.43 -9.42
N PRO A 13 -13.91 7.49 -10.76
CA PRO A 13 -14.71 8.54 -11.40
C PRO A 13 -16.19 8.52 -11.03
N ILE A 14 -16.69 7.35 -10.61
CA ILE A 14 -18.12 7.11 -10.32
C ILE A 14 -18.40 7.26 -8.82
N LEU A 15 -17.39 7.10 -7.97
CA LEU A 15 -17.54 7.16 -6.53
C LEU A 15 -17.09 8.52 -6.00
N SER A 16 -17.94 9.19 -5.24
CA SER A 16 -17.62 10.45 -4.57
C SER A 16 -16.83 10.27 -3.27
N VAL A 17 -16.19 9.11 -3.09
CA VAL A 17 -15.48 8.75 -1.87
C VAL A 17 -13.97 8.85 -2.06
N ASP A 18 -13.29 9.52 -1.12
CA ASP A 18 -11.84 9.50 -1.03
C ASP A 18 -11.37 8.18 -0.41
N SER A 19 -10.93 7.25 -1.24
CA SER A 19 -10.48 5.93 -0.80
C SER A 19 -9.05 5.89 -0.24
N MET A 20 -8.28 6.97 -0.35
CA MET A 20 -6.87 6.99 0.08
C MET A 20 -6.69 6.62 1.57
N PRO A 21 -7.47 7.17 2.52
CA PRO A 21 -7.31 6.81 3.92
C PRO A 21 -7.65 5.33 4.20
N HIS A 22 -8.58 4.75 3.45
CA HIS A 22 -8.92 3.33 3.54
C HIS A 22 -7.74 2.46 3.04
N TRP A 23 -7.26 2.73 1.83
CA TRP A 23 -6.12 2.05 1.23
C TRP A 23 -4.90 2.08 2.16
N ARG A 24 -4.57 3.25 2.70
CA ARG A 24 -3.44 3.42 3.62
C ARG A 24 -3.58 2.57 4.88
N ARG A 25 -4.77 2.55 5.49
CA ARG A 25 -5.02 1.71 6.68
C ARG A 25 -4.90 0.23 6.39
N CYS A 26 -5.33 -0.22 5.22
CA CYS A 26 -5.13 -1.62 4.81
C CYS A 26 -3.64 -1.98 4.73
N MET A 27 -2.83 -1.13 4.12
CA MET A 27 -1.38 -1.35 4.03
C MET A 27 -0.70 -1.32 5.40
N GLN A 28 -1.07 -0.38 6.27
CA GLN A 28 -0.60 -0.34 7.66
C GLN A 28 -1.01 -1.61 8.42
N GLY A 29 -2.22 -2.09 8.22
CA GLY A 29 -2.69 -3.36 8.79
C GLY A 29 -1.85 -4.55 8.33
N HIS A 30 -1.44 -4.60 7.06
CA HIS A 30 -0.54 -5.63 6.55
C HIS A 30 0.84 -5.56 7.22
N ALA A 31 1.40 -4.36 7.41
CA ALA A 31 2.66 -4.20 8.13
C ALA A 31 2.55 -4.74 9.56
N ALA A 32 1.57 -4.27 10.31
CA ALA A 32 1.36 -4.62 11.71
C ALA A 32 1.09 -6.12 11.91
N SER A 33 0.21 -6.71 11.09
CA SER A 33 -0.17 -8.12 11.23
C SER A 33 0.92 -9.11 10.84
N ASN A 34 1.91 -8.66 10.06
CA ASN A 34 3.04 -9.50 9.64
C ASN A 34 4.36 -9.10 10.31
N LEU A 35 4.37 -8.05 11.13
CA LEU A 35 5.59 -7.45 11.71
C LEU A 35 6.67 -7.21 10.65
N MET A 36 6.25 -6.60 9.55
CA MET A 36 7.11 -6.26 8.41
C MET A 36 6.87 -4.82 7.97
N PRO A 37 7.92 -4.02 7.72
CA PRO A 37 7.76 -2.75 7.05
C PRO A 37 7.09 -2.88 5.69
N VAL A 38 6.19 -1.95 5.38
CA VAL A 38 5.55 -1.82 4.07
C VAL A 38 6.09 -0.59 3.36
N ILE A 39 6.47 -0.76 2.12
CA ILE A 39 6.87 0.31 1.20
C ILE A 39 5.81 0.36 0.10
N ALA A 40 4.92 1.34 0.18
CA ALA A 40 3.85 1.56 -0.79
C ALA A 40 4.21 2.73 -1.71
N ALA A 41 4.50 2.41 -2.96
CA ALA A 41 4.75 3.40 -4.01
C ALA A 41 3.50 3.53 -4.88
N ASN A 42 2.91 4.72 -4.92
CA ASN A 42 1.72 4.98 -5.71
C ASN A 42 1.96 6.06 -6.77
N ARG A 43 1.24 5.93 -7.87
CA ARG A 43 1.25 6.86 -8.99
C ARG A 43 0.61 8.20 -8.60
N VAL A 44 1.08 9.28 -9.23
CA VAL A 44 0.47 10.62 -9.20
C VAL A 44 -0.03 11.01 -10.59
N GLY A 45 -0.85 12.06 -10.66
CA GLY A 45 -1.32 12.65 -11.91
C GLY A 45 -2.71 12.17 -12.33
N VAL A 46 -3.08 12.54 -13.53
CA VAL A 46 -4.41 12.25 -14.11
C VAL A 46 -4.22 11.47 -15.41
N GLU A 47 -4.98 10.42 -15.56
CA GLU A 47 -5.10 9.68 -16.81
C GLU A 47 -6.52 9.81 -17.35
N THR A 48 -6.64 10.23 -18.59
CA THR A 48 -7.93 10.36 -19.26
C THR A 48 -8.03 9.37 -20.40
N VAL A 49 -9.11 8.61 -20.42
CA VAL A 49 -9.46 7.70 -21.52
C VAL A 49 -10.42 8.42 -22.45
N GLU A 50 -9.98 8.66 -23.67
CA GLU A 50 -10.82 9.27 -24.71
C GLU A 50 -11.70 8.21 -25.38
N PRO A 51 -12.92 8.58 -25.78
CA PRO A 51 -13.82 7.67 -26.47
C PRO A 51 -13.22 7.15 -27.78
N CYS A 52 -13.25 5.83 -27.96
CA CYS A 52 -12.89 5.16 -29.21
C CYS A 52 -13.77 3.93 -29.41
N GLU A 53 -13.70 3.32 -30.57
CA GLU A 53 -14.55 2.15 -30.92
C GLU A 53 -14.19 0.95 -30.03
N GLU A 54 -12.89 0.75 -29.76
CA GLU A 54 -12.38 -0.37 -28.95
C GLU A 54 -12.85 -0.33 -27.49
N ASN A 55 -13.11 0.86 -26.94
CA ASN A 55 -13.59 1.01 -25.56
C ASN A 55 -15.09 1.26 -25.45
N GLY A 56 -15.84 1.07 -26.55
CA GLY A 56 -17.28 1.26 -26.59
C GLY A 56 -17.72 2.72 -26.45
N GLY A 57 -16.86 3.68 -26.79
CA GLY A 57 -17.13 5.11 -26.67
C GLY A 57 -17.04 5.64 -25.24
N GLN A 58 -16.44 4.90 -24.32
CA GLN A 58 -16.29 5.32 -22.93
C GLN A 58 -15.32 6.50 -22.80
N LYS A 59 -15.74 7.53 -22.07
CA LYS A 59 -14.90 8.60 -21.61
C LYS A 59 -14.81 8.56 -20.09
N SER A 60 -13.59 8.46 -19.55
CA SER A 60 -13.37 8.47 -18.12
C SER A 60 -12.05 9.17 -17.77
N SER A 61 -11.93 9.63 -16.55
CA SER A 61 -10.71 10.25 -16.03
C SER A 61 -10.46 9.73 -14.63
N LEU A 62 -9.23 9.27 -14.38
CA LEU A 62 -8.79 8.79 -13.08
C LEU A 62 -7.67 9.69 -12.57
N LYS A 63 -7.87 10.30 -11.40
CA LYS A 63 -6.83 11.02 -10.69
C LYS A 63 -6.17 10.09 -9.67
N PHE A 64 -4.92 9.73 -9.91
CA PHE A 64 -4.09 9.01 -8.94
C PHE A 64 -3.76 9.95 -7.77
N TYR A 65 -3.89 9.46 -6.55
CA TYR A 65 -3.76 10.30 -5.37
C TYR A 65 -2.39 10.20 -4.66
N GLY A 66 -1.37 9.65 -5.34
CA GLY A 66 -0.02 9.58 -4.77
C GLY A 66 -0.02 9.01 -3.37
N SER A 67 0.37 9.83 -2.40
CA SER A 67 0.35 9.46 -0.98
C SER A 67 1.23 8.24 -0.66
N SER A 68 2.30 8.03 -1.43
CA SER A 68 3.30 6.99 -1.18
C SER A 68 3.83 7.09 0.24
N PHE A 69 4.15 5.96 0.85
CA PHE A 69 4.60 5.96 2.23
C PHE A 69 5.41 4.71 2.58
N ILE A 70 6.13 4.81 3.69
CA ILE A 70 6.88 3.72 4.30
C ILE A 70 6.40 3.57 5.74
N THR A 71 6.12 2.34 6.17
CA THR A 71 5.83 2.01 7.57
C THR A 71 7.01 1.30 8.21
N ASP A 72 7.05 1.32 9.53
CA ASP A 72 7.82 0.33 10.28
C ASP A 72 7.07 -1.00 10.38
N ASN A 73 7.63 -1.95 11.14
CA ASN A 73 7.05 -3.28 11.33
C ASN A 73 5.80 -3.29 12.23
N THR A 74 5.49 -2.20 12.91
CA THR A 74 4.26 -2.06 13.71
C THR A 74 3.11 -1.43 12.93
N GLY A 75 3.37 -0.99 11.69
CA GLY A 75 2.43 -0.28 10.85
C GLY A 75 2.41 1.24 11.05
N GLU A 76 3.29 1.78 11.88
CA GLU A 76 3.46 3.22 12.04
C GLU A 76 4.13 3.82 10.80
N ILE A 77 3.61 4.95 10.30
CA ILE A 77 4.18 5.62 9.13
C ILE A 77 5.45 6.36 9.54
N VAL A 78 6.58 5.97 8.99
CA VAL A 78 7.89 6.60 9.24
C VAL A 78 8.25 7.65 8.22
N SER A 79 7.69 7.57 7.01
CA SER A 79 7.89 8.56 5.95
C SER A 79 6.72 8.54 4.98
N SER A 80 6.31 9.69 4.45
CA SER A 80 5.22 9.78 3.47
C SER A 80 5.38 10.95 2.52
N MET A 81 4.79 10.81 1.34
CA MET A 81 4.66 11.87 0.34
C MET A 81 3.24 12.44 0.31
N ASP A 82 3.11 13.60 -0.28
CA ASP A 82 1.82 14.21 -0.56
C ASP A 82 1.07 13.51 -1.71
N ARG A 83 -0.04 14.10 -2.14
CA ARG A 83 -0.92 13.51 -3.16
C ARG A 83 -0.50 13.82 -4.60
N GLU A 84 0.40 14.73 -4.84
CA GLU A 84 0.60 15.32 -6.16
C GLU A 84 2.06 15.33 -6.62
N SER A 85 3.01 15.37 -5.67
CA SER A 85 4.43 15.49 -5.98
C SER A 85 5.03 14.15 -6.41
N GLU A 86 5.84 14.19 -7.45
CA GLU A 86 6.79 13.12 -7.79
C GLU A 86 8.05 13.26 -6.93
N GLY A 87 8.65 12.13 -6.57
CA GLY A 87 9.90 12.16 -5.81
C GLY A 87 10.22 10.81 -5.18
N PHE A 88 11.08 10.87 -4.17
CA PHE A 88 11.45 9.69 -3.39
C PHE A 88 11.56 10.05 -1.91
N ILE A 89 11.34 9.06 -1.07
CA ILE A 89 11.53 9.13 0.38
C ILE A 89 12.40 7.95 0.83
N PRO A 90 13.43 8.17 1.65
CA PRO A 90 14.24 7.11 2.23
C PRO A 90 13.69 6.67 3.59
N ALA A 91 14.00 5.43 3.96
CA ALA A 91 13.93 4.93 5.33
C ALA A 91 15.05 3.91 5.53
N GLU A 92 15.50 3.78 6.77
CA GLU A 92 16.54 2.84 7.16
C GLU A 92 15.97 1.82 8.15
N PHE A 93 16.27 0.54 7.93
CA PHE A 93 15.82 -0.56 8.75
C PHE A 93 16.97 -1.48 9.11
N ASP A 94 17.04 -1.87 10.38
CA ASP A 94 17.87 -2.96 10.85
C ASP A 94 17.12 -4.30 10.61
N LEU A 95 17.51 -5.00 9.56
CA LEU A 95 16.83 -6.23 9.14
C LEU A 95 17.01 -7.37 10.15
N GLU A 96 18.13 -7.42 10.86
CA GLU A 96 18.36 -8.43 11.89
C GLU A 96 17.45 -8.19 13.10
N LYS A 97 17.32 -6.95 13.55
CA LYS A 97 16.37 -6.56 14.59
C LYS A 97 14.93 -6.92 14.21
N LEU A 98 14.50 -6.57 13.01
CA LEU A 98 13.17 -6.91 12.51
C LEU A 98 12.92 -8.43 12.50
N PHE A 99 13.92 -9.20 12.11
CA PHE A 99 13.83 -10.66 12.12
C PHE A 99 13.66 -11.20 13.55
N LEU A 100 14.45 -10.73 14.51
CA LEU A 100 14.37 -11.15 15.91
C LEU A 100 13.00 -10.79 16.53
N GLU A 101 12.52 -9.58 16.31
CA GLU A 101 11.20 -9.14 16.79
C GLU A 101 10.07 -10.04 16.24
N ARG A 102 10.12 -10.43 14.97
CA ARG A 102 9.14 -11.36 14.40
C ARG A 102 9.21 -12.76 15.03
N LEU A 103 10.39 -13.23 15.40
CA LEU A 103 10.55 -14.50 16.12
C LEU A 103 9.96 -14.43 17.52
N GLU A 104 10.19 -13.33 18.23
CA GLU A 104 9.66 -13.12 19.59
C GLU A 104 8.13 -13.11 19.61
N TRP A 105 7.49 -12.41 18.68
CA TRP A 105 6.03 -12.37 18.57
C TRP A 105 5.40 -13.69 18.12
N GLY A 106 6.13 -14.54 17.43
CA GLY A 106 5.71 -15.89 17.05
C GLY A 106 4.52 -15.98 16.09
N LEU A 107 4.06 -14.86 15.48
CA LEU A 107 2.85 -14.81 14.66
C LEU A 107 2.82 -15.86 13.55
N PHE A 108 3.95 -16.08 12.90
CA PHE A 108 4.05 -17.06 11.82
C PHE A 108 4.28 -18.48 12.34
N ARG A 109 5.11 -18.64 13.38
CA ARG A 109 5.43 -19.91 14.02
C ARG A 109 4.20 -20.57 14.63
N ASP A 110 3.36 -19.78 15.29
CA ASP A 110 2.26 -20.25 16.11
C ASP A 110 0.96 -20.43 15.31
N ARG A 111 1.02 -20.29 13.97
CA ARG A 111 -0.10 -20.60 13.09
C ARG A 111 -0.49 -22.07 13.19
N ARG A 112 -1.76 -22.32 13.04
CA ARG A 112 -2.35 -23.66 13.08
C ARG A 112 -3.00 -24.00 11.73
N PRO A 113 -2.19 -24.25 10.67
CA PRO A 113 -2.70 -24.52 9.32
C PRO A 113 -3.66 -25.72 9.27
N GLU A 114 -3.46 -26.68 10.15
CA GLU A 114 -4.31 -27.85 10.27
C GLU A 114 -5.76 -27.54 10.67
N MET A 115 -6.00 -26.39 11.32
CA MET A 115 -7.34 -25.94 11.71
C MET A 115 -8.10 -25.28 10.55
N ASN A 116 -7.43 -24.98 9.44
CA ASN A 116 -8.01 -24.32 8.26
C ASN A 116 -8.23 -25.29 7.09
N ARG A 117 -8.08 -26.59 7.32
CA ARG A 117 -8.40 -27.62 6.33
C ARG A 117 -9.86 -28.00 6.47
N GLU A 118 -10.60 -27.81 5.37
CA GLU A 118 -11.92 -28.42 5.17
C GLU A 118 -11.79 -29.90 4.86
#